data_8dccc1410cb024a7371036a94e74f675
#
_entry.id   8dccc1410cb024a7371036a94e74f675
#
_cell.length_a   1.000
_cell.length_b   1.000
_cell.length_c   1.000
_cell.angle_alpha   90.00
_cell.angle_beta   90.00
_cell.angle_gamma   90.00
#
_symmetry.space_group_name_H-M   'P 1'
#
loop_
_entity.id
_entity.type
_entity.pdbx_description
1 polymer ?
#
loop_
_entity_poly.entity_id
_entity_poly.type
_entity_poly.pdbx_seq_one_letter_code
_entity_poly.pdbx_strand_id
1 'polypeptide(L)'
;MKNTSFIISLLLSLSAYSYADQPQVVNAVSPETAANLIRINTRPEILGLWGMEIPTNKKCVEYYNFRGSNEVVVNSGKEWSIGLFDYQPSPDNTLEKPPALIMQVKYENNETDCSGRKEDQTNEVSQYFVKWANKNTIDFCTTEKADQCFARLRRVLP
;
A
#
# COMPACT_ATOMS: atom_id res chain seq x y z
N MET A 1 34.55 -59.35 62.61
CA MET A 1 34.25 -59.07 61.21
C MET A 1 34.24 -57.56 61.10
N LYS A 2 35.28 -56.98 60.43
CA LYS A 2 35.59 -55.56 60.42
C LYS A 2 34.92 -54.87 59.25
N ASN A 3 34.08 -53.88 59.50
CA ASN A 3 33.54 -53.00 58.48
C ASN A 3 34.39 -51.76 58.36
N THR A 4 34.98 -51.56 57.20
CA THR A 4 35.80 -50.41 56.88
C THR A 4 34.93 -49.44 56.08
N SER A 5 34.64 -48.29 56.68
CA SER A 5 33.85 -47.22 56.04
C SER A 5 34.83 -46.31 55.30
N PHE A 6 34.65 -46.22 53.97
CA PHE A 6 35.41 -45.26 53.13
C PHE A 6 34.56 -43.97 52.95
N ILE A 7 35.13 -42.87 53.45
CA ILE A 7 34.54 -41.52 53.22
C ILE A 7 35.26 -40.95 52.01
N ILE A 8 34.47 -40.76 50.93
CA ILE A 8 34.90 -40.07 49.71
C ILE A 8 34.53 -38.60 49.88
N SER A 9 35.54 -37.74 50.08
CA SER A 9 35.37 -36.27 50.04
C SER A 9 35.29 -35.80 48.59
N LEU A 10 34.14 -35.33 48.23
CA LEU A 10 33.91 -34.71 46.93
C LEU A 10 34.20 -33.19 46.98
N LEU A 11 35.33 -32.78 46.42
CA LEU A 11 35.69 -31.37 46.26
C LEU A 11 34.94 -30.79 45.11
N LEU A 12 33.94 -29.96 45.41
CA LEU A 12 33.26 -29.13 44.41
C LEU A 12 34.11 -27.90 44.09
N SER A 13 34.76 -27.89 42.93
CA SER A 13 35.39 -26.70 42.35
C SER A 13 34.33 -25.82 41.70
N LEU A 14 34.01 -24.70 42.33
CA LEU A 14 33.19 -23.62 41.71
C LEU A 14 34.06 -22.89 40.68
N SER A 15 33.80 -23.18 39.40
CA SER A 15 34.32 -22.37 38.29
C SER A 15 33.43 -21.14 38.13
N ALA A 16 33.93 -19.98 38.55
CA ALA A 16 33.28 -18.68 38.24
C ALA A 16 33.45 -18.38 36.75
N TYR A 17 32.38 -18.54 35.98
CA TYR A 17 32.34 -18.01 34.62
C TYR A 17 32.15 -16.50 34.69
N SER A 18 33.24 -15.76 34.46
CA SER A 18 33.17 -14.33 34.18
C SER A 18 32.54 -14.16 32.80
N TYR A 19 31.27 -13.73 32.74
CA TYR A 19 30.69 -13.19 31.54
C TYR A 19 31.35 -11.85 31.24
N ALA A 20 32.30 -11.87 30.33
CA ALA A 20 32.79 -10.64 29.72
C ALA A 20 31.64 -10.08 28.87
N ASP A 21 31.10 -8.97 29.33
CA ASP A 21 30.15 -8.14 28.58
C ASP A 21 30.90 -7.62 27.34
N GLN A 22 30.74 -8.32 26.21
CA GLN A 22 31.24 -7.83 24.93
C GLN A 22 30.36 -6.66 24.53
N PRO A 23 30.93 -5.44 24.36
CA PRO A 23 30.17 -4.36 23.78
C PRO A 23 29.70 -4.80 22.40
N GLN A 24 28.40 -4.90 22.21
CA GLN A 24 27.81 -5.10 20.89
C GLN A 24 28.25 -3.93 20.02
N VAL A 25 29.11 -4.21 19.06
CA VAL A 25 29.44 -3.28 17.99
C VAL A 25 28.16 -3.13 17.18
N VAL A 26 27.37 -2.10 17.49
CA VAL A 26 26.31 -1.65 16.63
C VAL A 26 27.03 -1.21 15.35
N ASN A 27 26.99 -2.07 14.34
CA ASN A 27 27.50 -1.73 13.03
C ASN A 27 26.76 -0.45 12.57
N ALA A 28 27.40 0.70 12.71
CA ALA A 28 26.88 1.93 12.16
C ALA A 28 26.71 1.71 10.66
N VAL A 29 25.47 1.70 10.22
CA VAL A 29 25.13 1.62 8.81
C VAL A 29 25.86 2.76 8.10
N SER A 30 26.67 2.43 7.09
CA SER A 30 27.43 3.46 6.37
C SER A 30 26.47 4.53 5.82
N PRO A 31 26.86 5.80 5.73
CA PRO A 31 26.00 6.85 5.20
C PRO A 31 25.45 6.53 3.80
N GLU A 32 26.19 5.82 3.00
CA GLU A 32 25.81 5.39 1.66
C GLU A 32 24.70 4.31 1.69
N THR A 33 24.77 3.38 2.63
CA THR A 33 23.73 2.36 2.87
C THR A 33 22.47 3.00 3.46
N ALA A 34 22.62 3.98 4.36
CA ALA A 34 21.51 4.73 4.94
C ALA A 34 20.78 5.57 3.86
N ALA A 35 21.51 6.21 2.93
CA ALA A 35 20.92 6.95 1.82
C ALA A 35 20.10 6.05 0.86
N ASN A 36 20.51 4.79 0.71
CA ASN A 36 19.77 3.81 -0.09
C ASN A 36 18.57 3.20 0.64
N LEU A 37 18.59 3.17 1.98
CA LEU A 37 17.48 2.67 2.80
C LEU A 37 16.35 3.68 2.98
N ILE A 38 16.63 5.00 2.84
CA ILE A 38 15.64 6.07 3.00
C ILE A 38 14.90 6.40 1.68
N ARG A 39 14.95 5.54 0.68
CA ARG A 39 13.99 5.58 -0.42
C ARG A 39 12.64 5.00 -0.01
N ILE A 40 12.12 5.44 1.11
CA ILE A 40 10.70 5.26 1.37
C ILE A 40 10.02 6.27 0.45
N ASN A 41 9.41 5.78 -0.60
CA ASN A 41 8.49 6.58 -1.40
C ASN A 41 7.26 6.82 -0.53
N THR A 42 7.36 7.79 0.39
CA THR A 42 6.36 8.06 1.43
C THR A 42 5.06 8.61 0.85
N ARG A 43 5.06 8.94 -0.45
CA ARG A 43 3.90 9.44 -1.16
C ARG A 43 3.61 8.54 -2.37
N PRO A 44 2.56 7.71 -2.33
CA PRO A 44 2.13 6.96 -3.49
C PRO A 44 1.91 7.88 -4.69
N GLU A 45 2.40 7.48 -5.85
CA GLU A 45 2.31 8.28 -7.09
C GLU A 45 0.86 8.53 -7.55
N ILE A 46 -0.09 7.70 -7.07
CA ILE A 46 -1.52 7.83 -7.37
C ILE A 46 -2.16 9.05 -6.68
N LEU A 47 -1.55 9.62 -5.62
CA LEU A 47 -2.16 10.72 -4.86
C LEU A 47 -2.44 11.93 -5.74
N GLY A 48 -3.51 12.64 -5.41
CA GLY A 48 -3.98 13.84 -6.09
C GLY A 48 -5.39 13.70 -6.63
N LEU A 49 -5.82 14.72 -7.35
CA LEU A 49 -7.14 14.78 -7.99
C LEU A 49 -7.05 14.36 -9.45
N TRP A 50 -7.89 13.40 -9.81
CA TRP A 50 -7.99 12.84 -11.15
C TRP A 50 -9.39 13.01 -11.70
N GLY A 51 -9.51 13.32 -12.99
CA GLY A 51 -10.79 13.44 -13.69
C GLY A 51 -10.92 12.40 -14.78
N MET A 52 -12.09 11.77 -14.86
CA MET A 52 -12.48 10.80 -15.87
C MET A 52 -13.68 11.32 -16.64
N GLU A 53 -13.55 11.43 -17.97
CA GLU A 53 -14.69 11.72 -18.85
C GLU A 53 -15.52 10.47 -19.05
N ILE A 54 -16.82 10.55 -18.82
CA ILE A 54 -17.74 9.43 -19.05
C ILE A 54 -18.04 9.28 -20.54
N PRO A 55 -17.76 8.13 -21.17
CA PRO A 55 -17.94 7.95 -22.61
C PRO A 55 -19.37 8.24 -23.10
N THR A 56 -20.37 7.90 -22.29
CA THR A 56 -21.80 8.08 -22.59
C THR A 56 -22.31 9.49 -22.27
N ASN A 57 -21.58 10.26 -21.47
CA ASN A 57 -21.95 11.60 -21.03
C ASN A 57 -20.72 12.52 -20.94
N LYS A 58 -20.22 12.97 -22.09
CA LYS A 58 -19.03 13.82 -22.19
C LYS A 58 -19.12 15.18 -21.48
N LYS A 59 -20.30 15.56 -21.00
CA LYS A 59 -20.52 16.79 -20.21
C LYS A 59 -20.28 16.56 -18.72
N CYS A 60 -20.19 15.30 -18.27
CA CYS A 60 -19.94 14.93 -16.90
C CYS A 60 -18.52 14.39 -16.75
N VAL A 61 -17.81 14.91 -15.77
CA VAL A 61 -16.49 14.41 -15.37
C VAL A 61 -16.64 13.82 -13.98
N GLU A 62 -16.19 12.60 -13.83
CA GLU A 62 -16.09 11.93 -12.53
C GLU A 62 -14.72 12.21 -11.94
N TYR A 63 -14.66 12.59 -10.67
CA TYR A 63 -13.43 12.97 -10.01
C TYR A 63 -13.08 11.99 -8.91
N TYR A 64 -11.82 11.55 -8.88
CA TYR A 64 -11.21 10.72 -7.85
C TYR A 64 -10.15 11.55 -7.12
N ASN A 65 -10.32 11.78 -5.84
CA ASN A 65 -9.35 12.47 -5.00
C ASN A 65 -8.69 11.49 -4.04
N PHE A 66 -7.51 10.98 -4.41
CA PHE A 66 -6.71 10.10 -3.57
C PHE A 66 -5.89 10.90 -2.58
N ARG A 67 -6.12 10.70 -1.28
CA ARG A 67 -5.50 11.45 -0.18
C ARG A 67 -4.43 10.63 0.54
N GLY A 68 -3.49 11.31 1.20
CA GLY A 68 -2.37 10.68 1.91
C GLY A 68 -2.74 9.80 3.12
N SER A 69 -4.00 9.85 3.56
CA SER A 69 -4.55 9.01 4.63
C SER A 69 -5.15 7.68 4.14
N ASN A 70 -4.85 7.27 2.91
CA ASN A 70 -5.48 6.14 2.22
C ASN A 70 -7.00 6.33 2.03
N GLU A 71 -7.46 7.56 2.06
CA GLU A 71 -8.84 7.94 1.81
C GLU A 71 -9.00 8.36 0.34
N VAL A 72 -10.07 7.90 -0.28
CA VAL A 72 -10.50 8.36 -1.61
C VAL A 72 -11.87 8.99 -1.51
N VAL A 73 -12.02 10.15 -2.17
CA VAL A 73 -13.33 10.79 -2.36
C VAL A 73 -13.63 10.76 -3.85
N VAL A 74 -14.79 10.20 -4.21
CA VAL A 74 -15.28 10.16 -5.60
C VAL A 74 -16.46 11.09 -5.72
N ASN A 75 -16.50 11.88 -6.81
CA ASN A 75 -17.64 12.73 -7.17
C ASN A 75 -18.05 12.41 -8.59
N SER A 76 -19.26 11.98 -8.78
CA SER A 76 -19.85 11.57 -10.06
C SER A 76 -21.24 12.18 -10.23
N GLY A 77 -21.35 13.30 -10.95
CA GLY A 77 -22.62 14.01 -11.12
C GLY A 77 -23.12 14.59 -9.79
N LYS A 78 -24.25 14.07 -9.27
CA LYS A 78 -24.79 14.42 -7.95
C LYS A 78 -24.33 13.46 -6.87
N GLU A 79 -23.84 12.29 -7.26
CA GLU A 79 -23.32 11.31 -6.36
C GLU A 79 -21.95 11.73 -5.83
N TRP A 80 -21.71 11.46 -4.56
CA TRP A 80 -20.38 11.49 -3.97
C TRP A 80 -20.23 10.35 -2.97
N SER A 81 -19.02 9.79 -2.93
CA SER A 81 -18.69 8.72 -2.01
C SER A 81 -17.35 8.97 -1.34
N ILE A 82 -17.19 8.41 -0.15
CA ILE A 82 -15.91 8.36 0.59
C ILE A 82 -15.57 6.90 0.80
N GLY A 83 -14.33 6.57 0.54
CA GLY A 83 -13.82 5.22 0.71
C GLY A 83 -12.38 5.18 1.17
N LEU A 84 -11.88 3.97 1.29
CA LEU A 84 -10.47 3.69 1.52
C LEU A 84 -9.88 3.12 0.25
N PHE A 85 -8.57 3.34 0.06
CA PHE A 85 -7.83 2.70 -1.01
C PHE A 85 -6.51 2.12 -0.51
N ASP A 86 -6.06 1.07 -1.20
CA ASP A 86 -4.72 0.52 -1.09
C ASP A 86 -4.09 0.52 -2.48
N TYR A 87 -2.96 1.23 -2.63
CA TYR A 87 -2.21 1.29 -3.87
C TYR A 87 -0.91 0.52 -3.71
N GLN A 88 -0.81 -0.57 -4.44
CA GLN A 88 0.34 -1.46 -4.46
C GLN A 88 1.16 -1.17 -5.73
N PRO A 89 2.29 -0.44 -5.62
CA PRO A 89 3.12 -0.13 -6.77
C PRO A 89 3.69 -1.39 -7.41
N SER A 90 4.06 -1.30 -8.69
CA SER A 90 4.72 -2.41 -9.37
C SER A 90 5.98 -2.85 -8.60
N PRO A 91 6.14 -4.15 -8.32
CA PRO A 91 7.21 -4.63 -7.44
C PRO A 91 8.62 -4.46 -8.04
N ASP A 92 8.73 -4.30 -9.35
CA ASP A 92 10.01 -4.34 -10.06
C ASP A 92 10.26 -3.16 -11.02
N ASN A 93 9.39 -2.15 -11.02
CA ASN A 93 9.40 -1.05 -11.98
C ASN A 93 9.37 -1.50 -13.46
N THR A 94 9.09 -2.77 -13.71
CA THR A 94 8.86 -3.26 -15.08
C THR A 94 7.40 -3.00 -15.46
N LEU A 95 7.14 -2.88 -16.76
CA LEU A 95 5.77 -2.77 -17.26
C LEU A 95 5.03 -4.12 -17.27
N GLU A 96 5.68 -5.18 -16.81
CA GLU A 96 5.14 -6.54 -16.82
C GLU A 96 4.07 -6.76 -15.74
N LYS A 97 4.18 -6.05 -14.61
CA LYS A 97 3.19 -6.10 -13.54
C LYS A 97 2.75 -4.68 -13.19
N PRO A 98 1.60 -4.25 -13.70
CA PRO A 98 1.08 -2.93 -13.38
C PRO A 98 0.75 -2.81 -11.89
N PRO A 99 0.80 -1.61 -11.32
CA PRO A 99 0.31 -1.35 -9.98
C PRO A 99 -1.14 -1.82 -9.80
N ALA A 100 -1.45 -2.35 -8.61
CA ALA A 100 -2.83 -2.67 -8.23
C ALA A 100 -3.42 -1.56 -7.36
N LEU A 101 -4.68 -1.23 -7.59
CA LEU A 101 -5.47 -0.28 -6.81
C LEU A 101 -6.72 -1.00 -6.30
N ILE A 102 -6.83 -1.14 -4.99
CA ILE A 102 -8.02 -1.68 -4.34
C ILE A 102 -8.75 -0.50 -3.71
N MET A 103 -10.05 -0.39 -3.94
CA MET A 103 -10.89 0.64 -3.33
C MET A 103 -12.07 0.00 -2.63
N GLN A 104 -12.45 0.55 -1.48
CA GLN A 104 -13.64 0.15 -0.75
C GLN A 104 -14.49 1.38 -0.44
N VAL A 105 -15.72 1.40 -0.90
CA VAL A 105 -16.70 2.45 -0.54
C VAL A 105 -17.11 2.27 0.93
N LYS A 106 -17.02 3.33 1.71
CA LYS A 106 -17.44 3.34 3.13
C LYS A 106 -18.75 4.09 3.33
N TYR A 107 -18.98 5.08 2.54
CA TYR A 107 -20.17 5.89 2.57
C TYR A 107 -20.43 6.47 1.18
N GLU A 108 -21.69 6.58 0.81
CA GLU A 108 -22.14 7.34 -0.36
C GLU A 108 -23.50 8.01 -0.08
N ASN A 109 -23.84 9.03 -0.87
CA ASN A 109 -25.06 9.80 -0.68
C ASN A 109 -26.28 9.26 -1.45
N ASN A 110 -26.12 8.15 -2.16
CA ASN A 110 -27.20 7.52 -2.94
C ASN A 110 -27.90 8.47 -3.95
N GLU A 111 -27.13 9.39 -4.55
CA GLU A 111 -27.62 10.26 -5.61
C GLU A 111 -27.25 9.72 -7.01
N THR A 112 -27.71 10.39 -8.06
CA THR A 112 -27.47 9.95 -9.42
C THR A 112 -26.06 10.28 -9.88
N ASP A 113 -25.33 9.27 -10.39
CA ASP A 113 -23.98 9.36 -10.95
C ASP A 113 -23.96 10.03 -12.35
N CYS A 114 -22.75 10.20 -12.89
CA CYS A 114 -22.54 10.73 -14.25
C CYS A 114 -23.14 9.85 -15.36
N SER A 115 -23.35 8.57 -15.11
CA SER A 115 -23.98 7.62 -16.05
C SER A 115 -25.50 7.62 -15.96
N GLY A 116 -26.08 8.37 -15.02
CA GLY A 116 -27.51 8.42 -14.75
C GLY A 116 -28.04 7.28 -13.90
N ARG A 117 -27.14 6.49 -13.27
CA ARG A 117 -27.50 5.40 -12.34
C ARG A 117 -27.60 5.91 -10.92
N LYS A 118 -28.36 5.18 -10.14
CA LYS A 118 -28.53 5.39 -8.71
C LYS A 118 -28.48 4.04 -8.02
N GLU A 119 -27.32 3.69 -7.51
CA GLU A 119 -27.04 2.38 -6.91
C GLU A 119 -26.31 2.59 -5.58
N ASP A 120 -26.64 1.81 -4.55
CA ASP A 120 -25.92 1.83 -3.26
C ASP A 120 -24.70 0.91 -3.35
N GLN A 121 -23.52 1.48 -3.41
CA GLN A 121 -22.23 0.77 -3.45
C GLN A 121 -21.56 0.68 -2.08
N THR A 122 -22.24 1.06 -1.00
CA THR A 122 -21.67 1.03 0.36
C THR A 122 -21.13 -0.36 0.71
N ASN A 123 -19.87 -0.43 1.13
CA ASN A 123 -19.07 -1.62 1.39
C ASN A 123 -18.62 -2.41 0.14
N GLU A 124 -18.92 -1.96 -1.05
CA GLU A 124 -18.36 -2.57 -2.26
C GLU A 124 -16.85 -2.43 -2.27
N VAL A 125 -16.17 -3.50 -2.71
CA VAL A 125 -14.72 -3.55 -2.89
C VAL A 125 -14.43 -3.78 -4.37
N SER A 126 -13.70 -2.86 -4.97
CA SER A 126 -13.27 -2.93 -6.37
C SER A 126 -11.76 -3.02 -6.46
N GLN A 127 -11.27 -3.84 -7.38
CA GLN A 127 -9.85 -3.95 -7.69
C GLN A 127 -9.59 -3.57 -9.15
N TYR A 128 -8.61 -2.71 -9.35
CA TYR A 128 -8.16 -2.26 -10.67
C TYR A 128 -6.66 -2.42 -10.81
N PHE A 129 -6.19 -2.57 -12.05
CA PHE A 129 -4.79 -2.47 -12.40
C PHE A 129 -4.55 -1.13 -13.07
N VAL A 130 -3.52 -0.40 -12.64
CA VAL A 130 -3.26 0.97 -13.07
C VAL A 130 -2.19 0.99 -14.14
N LYS A 131 -2.57 1.34 -15.37
CA LYS A 131 -1.62 1.54 -16.47
C LYS A 131 -1.26 3.01 -16.58
N TRP A 132 0.00 3.32 -16.29
CA TRP A 132 0.53 4.67 -16.46
C TRP A 132 0.85 4.96 -17.93
N ALA A 133 0.09 5.83 -18.57
CA ALA A 133 0.42 6.34 -19.90
C ALA A 133 1.52 7.43 -19.81
N ASN A 134 1.47 8.25 -18.75
CA ASN A 134 2.49 9.22 -18.36
C ASN A 134 2.17 9.72 -16.92
N LYS A 135 2.99 10.64 -16.36
CA LYS A 135 2.82 11.17 -15.00
C LYS A 135 1.45 11.83 -14.71
N ASN A 136 0.73 12.22 -15.75
CA ASN A 136 -0.56 12.91 -15.66
C ASN A 136 -1.72 12.13 -16.26
N THR A 137 -1.52 10.89 -16.69
CA THR A 137 -2.56 10.08 -17.33
C THR A 137 -2.41 8.63 -16.92
N ILE A 138 -3.49 8.07 -16.39
CA ILE A 138 -3.60 6.65 -16.02
C ILE A 138 -4.82 6.03 -16.67
N ASP A 139 -4.77 4.74 -16.93
CA ASP A 139 -5.91 3.94 -17.32
C ASP A 139 -6.23 2.91 -16.23
N PHE A 140 -7.49 2.76 -15.88
CA PHE A 140 -7.98 1.67 -15.03
C PHE A 140 -8.30 0.46 -15.89
N CYS A 141 -7.74 -0.67 -15.53
CA CYS A 141 -7.85 -1.92 -16.27
C CYS A 141 -8.37 -3.04 -15.36
N THR A 142 -9.06 -4.02 -15.94
CA THR A 142 -9.64 -5.15 -15.21
C THR A 142 -8.69 -6.34 -15.10
N THR A 143 -7.63 -6.38 -15.89
CA THR A 143 -6.70 -7.51 -15.98
C THR A 143 -5.32 -7.16 -15.43
N GLU A 144 -4.66 -8.16 -14.85
CA GLU A 144 -3.28 -8.04 -14.36
C GLU A 144 -2.25 -7.69 -15.44
N LYS A 145 -2.59 -7.89 -16.72
CA LYS A 145 -1.74 -7.50 -17.86
C LYS A 145 -1.96 -6.05 -18.30
N ALA A 146 -2.95 -5.37 -17.73
CA ALA A 146 -3.39 -4.03 -18.12
C ALA A 146 -3.64 -3.90 -19.64
N ASP A 147 -4.21 -4.93 -20.24
CA ASP A 147 -4.59 -5.01 -21.67
C ASP A 147 -6.08 -4.71 -21.89
N GLN A 148 -6.92 -4.80 -20.85
CA GLN A 148 -8.34 -4.48 -20.87
C GLN A 148 -8.65 -3.29 -19.98
N CYS A 149 -8.48 -2.09 -20.52
CA CYS A 149 -8.71 -0.86 -19.79
C CYS A 149 -10.06 -0.25 -20.20
N PHE A 150 -10.84 0.20 -19.24
CA PHE A 150 -12.19 0.70 -19.42
C PHE A 150 -12.34 2.20 -19.15
N ALA A 151 -11.40 2.79 -18.40
CA ALA A 151 -11.46 4.18 -17.99
C ALA A 151 -10.07 4.84 -18.10
N ARG A 152 -10.06 6.09 -18.60
CA ARG A 152 -8.87 6.93 -18.64
C ARG A 152 -9.05 8.15 -17.76
N LEU A 153 -8.12 8.33 -16.83
CA LEU A 153 -8.12 9.44 -15.90
C LEU A 153 -6.96 10.39 -16.21
N ARG A 154 -7.23 11.68 -16.08
CA ARG A 154 -6.23 12.75 -16.22
C ARG A 154 -6.04 13.44 -14.87
N ARG A 155 -4.80 13.70 -14.50
CA ARG A 155 -4.49 14.44 -13.28
C ARG A 155 -4.96 15.88 -13.43
N VAL A 156 -5.76 16.34 -12.47
CA VAL A 156 -6.28 17.70 -12.38
C VAL A 156 -5.41 18.51 -11.43
N LEU A 157 -5.09 17.91 -10.27
CA LEU A 157 -4.22 18.50 -9.25
C LEU A 157 -3.27 17.42 -8.70
N PRO A 158 -2.02 17.77 -8.36
CA PRO A 158 -1.04 16.87 -7.77
C PRO A 158 -1.37 16.45 -6.34
#